data_73a9b76f303c7fc73ccce8726100686e
#
_entry.id   73a9b76f303c7fc73ccce8726100686e
#
_cell.length_a   1.000
_cell.length_b   1.000
_cell.length_c   1.000
_cell.angle_alpha   90.00
_cell.angle_beta   90.00
_cell.angle_gamma   90.00
#
_symmetry.space_group_name_H-M   'P 1'
#
loop_
_entity.id
_entity.type
_entity.pdbx_description
1 polymer ?
#
loop_
_entity_poly.entity_id
_entity_poly.type
_entity_poly.pdbx_seq_one_letter_code
_entity_poly.pdbx_strand_id
1 'polypeptide(L)'
;MKLKKLFYYCFCLFVFFSLMGCESLCIHESFRWVTDLEPTCEVEGLKHKECVKCKAELAEEVISPLGHNYENKWRYDNEFHYHKCERCNSKIEQEKHTFEWVIDKNPSKEEEGIKHKECIVCHIKQEEGTNIPQIQHVHNLEHIE
;
A
#
# COMPACT_ATOMS: atom_id res chain seq x y z
N MET A 1 70.15 -16.78 -2.33
CA MET A 1 69.04 -16.27 -1.43
C MET A 1 68.66 -14.81 -1.68
N LYS A 2 69.51 -13.98 -2.24
CA LYS A 2 69.27 -12.53 -2.45
C LYS A 2 68.36 -12.24 -3.66
N LEU A 3 68.38 -13.05 -4.72
CA LEU A 3 67.63 -12.82 -5.93
C LEU A 3 66.11 -13.05 -5.81
N LYS A 4 65.72 -14.05 -4.97
CA LYS A 4 64.28 -14.34 -4.69
C LYS A 4 63.58 -13.23 -3.92
N LYS A 5 64.34 -12.57 -2.99
CA LYS A 5 63.80 -11.44 -2.21
C LYS A 5 63.60 -10.18 -3.10
N LEU A 6 64.50 -9.98 -4.06
CA LEU A 6 64.38 -8.84 -5.00
C LEU A 6 63.15 -9.00 -5.92
N PHE A 7 62.85 -10.25 -6.39
CA PHE A 7 61.68 -10.54 -7.20
C PHE A 7 60.37 -10.34 -6.44
N TYR A 8 60.35 -10.70 -5.14
CA TYR A 8 59.19 -10.52 -4.30
C TYR A 8 58.92 -9.04 -4.02
N TYR A 9 59.96 -8.23 -3.83
CA TYR A 9 59.84 -6.77 -3.63
C TYR A 9 59.37 -6.07 -4.92
N CYS A 10 59.91 -6.45 -6.08
CA CYS A 10 59.42 -5.92 -7.35
C CYS A 10 57.96 -6.31 -7.65
N PHE A 11 57.57 -7.55 -7.33
CA PHE A 11 56.20 -8.01 -7.52
C PHE A 11 55.23 -7.29 -6.57
N CYS A 12 55.57 -7.08 -5.30
CA CYS A 12 54.78 -6.31 -4.36
C CYS A 12 54.66 -4.82 -4.77
N LEU A 13 55.72 -4.21 -5.29
CA LEU A 13 55.69 -2.84 -5.78
C LEU A 13 54.82 -2.73 -7.04
N PHE A 14 54.83 -3.75 -7.92
CA PHE A 14 54.04 -3.76 -9.15
C PHE A 14 52.55 -3.95 -8.82
N VAL A 15 52.20 -4.79 -7.84
CA VAL A 15 50.82 -4.98 -7.36
C VAL A 15 50.33 -3.74 -6.64
N PHE A 16 51.19 -3.06 -5.86
CA PHE A 16 50.81 -1.79 -5.20
C PHE A 16 50.60 -0.65 -6.19
N PHE A 17 51.35 -0.63 -7.31
CA PHE A 17 51.19 0.39 -8.35
C PHE A 17 49.95 0.14 -9.23
N SER A 18 49.48 -1.11 -9.32
CA SER A 18 48.26 -1.45 -10.08
C SER A 18 46.95 -1.12 -9.31
N LEU A 19 47.02 -0.85 -8.00
CA LEU A 19 45.91 -0.46 -7.18
C LEU A 19 45.71 1.07 -7.07
N MET A 20 46.69 1.85 -7.56
CA MET A 20 46.48 3.28 -7.78
C MET A 20 45.73 3.47 -9.10
N GLY A 21 44.47 3.06 -9.10
CA GLY A 21 43.52 3.35 -10.17
C GLY A 21 43.45 4.87 -10.40
N CYS A 22 43.35 5.23 -11.64
CA CYS A 22 43.29 6.56 -12.22
C CYS A 22 42.18 7.48 -11.64
N GLU A 23 42.13 7.67 -10.33
CA GLU A 23 41.19 8.57 -9.68
C GLU A 23 41.56 10.05 -9.76
N SER A 24 42.84 10.33 -10.14
CA SER A 24 43.37 11.69 -10.03
C SER A 24 43.12 12.60 -11.24
N LEU A 25 42.40 12.17 -12.27
CA LEU A 25 42.18 12.94 -13.50
C LEU A 25 40.71 13.15 -13.85
N CYS A 26 39.77 12.70 -13.04
CA CYS A 26 38.38 12.97 -13.30
C CYS A 26 37.93 14.26 -12.61
N ILE A 27 37.56 15.27 -13.40
CA ILE A 27 37.12 16.58 -12.89
C ILE A 27 35.69 16.58 -12.34
N HIS A 28 34.99 15.44 -12.41
CA HIS A 28 33.60 15.24 -11.92
C HIS A 28 32.60 16.31 -12.41
N GLU A 29 32.74 16.79 -13.64
CA GLU A 29 31.86 17.82 -14.22
C GLU A 29 30.43 17.32 -14.49
N SER A 30 30.31 16.01 -14.75
CA SER A 30 29.01 15.39 -15.07
C SER A 30 28.65 14.34 -14.04
N PHE A 31 27.45 14.43 -13.49
CA PHE A 31 26.96 13.51 -12.48
C PHE A 31 25.51 13.09 -12.76
N ARG A 32 25.09 12.00 -12.15
CA ARG A 32 23.71 11.54 -12.09
C ARG A 32 23.35 11.10 -10.67
N TRP A 33 22.07 11.13 -10.37
CA TRP A 33 21.53 10.50 -9.17
C TRP A 33 21.19 9.04 -9.45
N VAL A 34 21.56 8.17 -8.55
CA VAL A 34 21.25 6.75 -8.56
C VAL A 34 20.49 6.44 -7.27
N THR A 35 19.33 5.80 -7.38
CA THR A 35 18.57 5.37 -6.21
C THR A 35 19.10 4.03 -5.75
N ASP A 36 19.56 3.96 -4.51
CA ASP A 36 20.08 2.77 -3.85
C ASP A 36 19.00 2.01 -3.14
N LEU A 37 18.08 2.76 -2.51
CA LEU A 37 16.93 2.24 -1.80
C LEU A 37 15.69 3.09 -2.11
N GLU A 38 14.68 2.45 -2.69
CA GLU A 38 13.40 3.12 -2.93
C GLU A 38 12.67 3.37 -1.60
N PRO A 39 12.11 4.57 -1.39
CA PRO A 39 11.32 4.84 -0.21
C PRO A 39 10.01 4.04 -0.22
N THR A 40 9.56 3.64 0.96
CA THR A 40 8.22 3.07 1.16
C THR A 40 7.27 4.10 1.75
N CYS A 41 6.05 3.68 2.14
CA CYS A 41 5.13 4.59 2.81
C CYS A 41 5.69 5.13 4.14
N GLU A 42 6.50 4.35 4.84
CA GLU A 42 6.95 4.62 6.21
C GLU A 42 8.47 4.72 6.34
N VAL A 43 9.20 4.11 5.41
CA VAL A 43 10.66 4.03 5.47
C VAL A 43 11.28 4.93 4.42
N GLU A 44 12.29 5.65 4.83
CA GLU A 44 13.10 6.50 3.97
C GLU A 44 13.83 5.68 2.90
N GLY A 45 14.02 6.26 1.72
CA GLY A 45 14.90 5.77 0.69
C GLY A 45 16.28 6.42 0.77
N LEU A 46 17.18 5.95 -0.08
CA LEU A 46 18.54 6.47 -0.20
C LEU A 46 18.90 6.61 -1.68
N LYS A 47 19.56 7.68 -2.03
CA LYS A 47 20.15 7.90 -3.35
C LYS A 47 21.54 8.48 -3.19
N HIS A 48 22.42 8.13 -4.11
CA HIS A 48 23.74 8.77 -4.18
C HIS A 48 23.93 9.50 -5.50
N LYS A 49 24.83 10.45 -5.46
CA LYS A 49 25.29 11.20 -6.63
C LYS A 49 26.58 10.58 -7.10
N GLU A 50 26.61 10.05 -8.33
CA GLU A 50 27.80 9.47 -8.91
C GLU A 50 28.32 10.23 -10.12
N CYS A 51 29.61 10.22 -10.32
CA CYS A 51 30.21 10.72 -11.54
C CYS A 51 29.86 9.82 -12.73
N VAL A 52 29.36 10.39 -13.82
CA VAL A 52 29.01 9.61 -15.03
C VAL A 52 30.21 8.90 -15.63
N LYS A 53 31.42 9.50 -15.57
CA LYS A 53 32.66 8.99 -16.20
C LYS A 53 33.35 7.92 -15.34
N CYS A 54 33.65 8.21 -14.09
CA CYS A 54 34.48 7.34 -13.24
C CYS A 54 33.68 6.57 -12.16
N LYS A 55 32.38 6.82 -12.03
CA LYS A 55 31.50 6.18 -11.06
C LYS A 55 31.83 6.45 -9.58
N ALA A 56 32.69 7.44 -9.34
CA ALA A 56 32.97 7.86 -7.97
C ALA A 56 31.69 8.43 -7.33
N GLU A 57 31.39 7.98 -6.12
CA GLU A 57 30.31 8.52 -5.30
C GLU A 57 30.73 9.90 -4.77
N LEU A 58 29.85 10.88 -4.96
CA LEU A 58 30.13 12.29 -4.65
C LEU A 58 29.33 12.79 -3.44
N ALA A 59 28.13 12.28 -3.25
CA ALA A 59 27.24 12.67 -2.15
C ALA A 59 26.12 11.65 -1.99
N GLU A 60 25.59 11.53 -0.78
CA GLU A 60 24.37 10.77 -0.47
C GLU A 60 23.25 11.72 -0.07
N GLU A 61 22.02 11.32 -0.35
CA GLU A 61 20.82 12.05 0.04
C GLU A 61 19.69 11.09 0.40
N VAL A 62 19.05 11.35 1.52
CA VAL A 62 17.88 10.60 1.96
C VAL A 62 16.65 11.03 1.15
N ILE A 63 15.87 10.04 0.71
CA ILE A 63 14.57 10.26 0.08
C ILE A 63 13.51 10.10 1.16
N SER A 64 12.72 11.13 1.40
CA SER A 64 11.65 11.07 2.40
C SER A 64 10.67 9.94 2.13
N PRO A 65 10.07 9.34 3.19
CA PRO A 65 8.99 8.37 3.02
C PRO A 65 7.85 8.91 2.17
N LEU A 66 7.24 8.04 1.38
CA LEU A 66 6.15 8.43 0.47
C LEU A 66 4.85 8.82 1.19
N GLY A 67 4.71 8.46 2.47
CA GLY A 67 3.47 8.54 3.20
C GLY A 67 2.41 7.58 2.68
N HIS A 68 1.29 7.49 3.36
CA HIS A 68 0.15 6.69 2.91
C HIS A 68 -0.76 7.50 1.99
N ASN A 69 -1.26 6.85 0.95
CA ASN A 69 -2.33 7.34 0.09
C ASN A 69 -3.51 6.39 0.20
N TYR A 70 -4.49 6.73 1.03
CA TYR A 70 -5.65 5.90 1.28
C TYR A 70 -6.71 6.13 0.21
N GLU A 71 -7.29 5.03 -0.29
CA GLU A 71 -8.42 5.06 -1.22
C GLU A 71 -9.63 5.76 -0.55
N ASN A 72 -10.35 6.58 -1.29
CA ASN A 72 -11.64 7.13 -0.83
C ASN A 72 -12.76 6.07 -0.79
N LYS A 73 -12.55 4.93 -1.45
CA LYS A 73 -13.49 3.84 -1.50
C LYS A 73 -13.34 2.94 -0.28
N TRP A 74 -14.46 2.61 0.35
CA TRP A 74 -14.51 1.59 1.37
C TRP A 74 -14.11 0.22 0.82
N ARG A 75 -13.16 -0.43 1.50
CA ARG A 75 -12.86 -1.85 1.39
C ARG A 75 -13.49 -2.56 2.57
N TYR A 76 -13.78 -3.84 2.41
CA TYR A 76 -14.37 -4.63 3.48
C TYR A 76 -13.89 -6.09 3.43
N ASP A 77 -13.99 -6.74 4.54
CA ASP A 77 -13.91 -8.18 4.72
C ASP A 77 -15.16 -8.66 5.47
N ASN A 78 -15.17 -9.86 6.01
CA ASN A 78 -16.36 -10.42 6.68
C ASN A 78 -16.75 -9.69 7.99
N GLU A 79 -15.83 -8.94 8.58
CA GLU A 79 -16.01 -8.36 9.92
C GLU A 79 -15.91 -6.84 9.92
N PHE A 80 -15.09 -6.28 9.06
CA PHE A 80 -14.73 -4.86 9.08
C PHE A 80 -14.87 -4.20 7.71
N HIS A 81 -15.13 -2.90 7.73
CA HIS A 81 -14.86 -1.99 6.61
C HIS A 81 -13.71 -1.06 6.97
N TYR A 82 -12.97 -0.59 5.97
CA TYR A 82 -11.75 0.22 6.12
C TYR A 82 -11.37 0.91 4.82
N HIS A 83 -10.51 1.92 4.91
CA HIS A 83 -9.78 2.44 3.77
C HIS A 83 -8.41 1.80 3.67
N LYS A 84 -7.99 1.40 2.46
CA LYS A 84 -6.71 0.75 2.21
C LYS A 84 -5.74 1.71 1.53
N CYS A 85 -4.46 1.68 1.93
CA CYS A 85 -3.42 2.40 1.21
C CYS A 85 -3.18 1.78 -0.17
N GLU A 86 -3.14 2.63 -1.21
CA GLU A 86 -2.87 2.19 -2.59
C GLU A 86 -1.45 1.66 -2.82
N ARG A 87 -0.48 2.06 -1.95
CA ARG A 87 0.93 1.72 -2.07
C ARG A 87 1.37 0.54 -1.21
N CYS A 88 0.66 0.29 -0.11
CA CYS A 88 0.96 -0.78 0.82
C CYS A 88 -0.33 -1.42 1.35
N ASN A 89 -0.21 -2.29 2.35
CA ASN A 89 -1.39 -2.96 2.92
C ASN A 89 -1.93 -2.29 4.18
N SER A 90 -1.45 -1.08 4.53
CA SER A 90 -1.95 -0.34 5.67
C SER A 90 -3.42 0.00 5.51
N LYS A 91 -4.16 -0.11 6.62
CA LYS A 91 -5.59 0.18 6.71
C LYS A 91 -5.81 1.32 7.69
N ILE A 92 -6.80 2.17 7.43
CA ILE A 92 -7.24 3.25 8.33
C ILE A 92 -8.77 3.20 8.46
N GLU A 93 -9.29 3.77 9.54
CA GLU A 93 -10.74 3.81 9.84
C GLU A 93 -11.37 2.41 9.79
N GLN A 94 -10.67 1.43 10.39
CA GLN A 94 -11.15 0.06 10.44
C GLN A 94 -12.20 -0.09 11.55
N GLU A 95 -13.46 -0.29 11.13
CA GLU A 95 -14.60 -0.42 12.02
C GLU A 95 -15.43 -1.67 11.68
N LYS A 96 -16.12 -2.23 12.68
CA LYS A 96 -17.03 -3.34 12.47
C LYS A 96 -18.25 -2.91 11.67
N HIS A 97 -18.80 -3.86 10.89
CA HIS A 97 -20.04 -3.62 10.18
C HIS A 97 -21.20 -3.37 11.14
N THR A 98 -21.95 -2.32 10.88
CA THR A 98 -23.24 -2.06 11.50
C THR A 98 -24.33 -2.25 10.45
N PHE A 99 -25.18 -3.26 10.64
CA PHE A 99 -26.19 -3.65 9.66
C PHE A 99 -27.57 -3.12 10.03
N GLU A 100 -28.26 -2.58 9.03
CA GLU A 100 -29.64 -2.17 9.12
C GLU A 100 -30.50 -2.87 8.07
N TRP A 101 -31.82 -2.98 8.31
CA TRP A 101 -32.77 -3.51 7.35
C TRP A 101 -33.12 -2.46 6.31
N VAL A 102 -32.93 -2.79 5.05
CA VAL A 102 -33.33 -2.02 3.89
C VAL A 102 -34.50 -2.72 3.21
N ILE A 103 -35.57 -2.00 2.92
CA ILE A 103 -36.76 -2.54 2.24
C ILE A 103 -36.55 -2.40 0.73
N ASP A 104 -36.46 -3.53 0.03
CA ASP A 104 -36.36 -3.59 -1.43
C ASP A 104 -37.74 -3.49 -2.08
N LYS A 105 -38.74 -4.13 -1.46
CA LYS A 105 -40.14 -4.12 -1.90
C LYS A 105 -41.06 -4.04 -0.69
N ASN A 106 -41.96 -3.07 -0.69
CA ASN A 106 -42.98 -2.97 0.33
C ASN A 106 -44.02 -4.10 0.20
N PRO A 107 -44.49 -4.69 1.30
CA PRO A 107 -45.58 -5.64 1.23
C PRO A 107 -46.89 -4.94 0.85
N SER A 108 -47.78 -5.68 0.19
CA SER A 108 -49.15 -5.26 -0.13
C SER A 108 -50.15 -6.27 0.44
N LYS A 109 -51.42 -6.08 0.13
CA LYS A 109 -52.47 -7.07 0.48
C LYS A 109 -52.39 -8.33 -0.37
N GLU A 110 -51.75 -8.22 -1.54
CA GLU A 110 -51.72 -9.28 -2.54
C GLU A 110 -50.35 -9.94 -2.63
N GLU A 111 -49.26 -9.20 -2.24
CA GLU A 111 -47.92 -9.66 -2.40
C GLU A 111 -47.08 -9.40 -1.13
N GLU A 112 -46.15 -10.31 -0.87
CA GLU A 112 -45.12 -10.14 0.15
C GLU A 112 -44.12 -9.06 -0.22
N GLY A 113 -43.58 -8.37 0.76
CA GLY A 113 -42.44 -7.48 0.63
C GLY A 113 -41.12 -8.24 0.68
N ILE A 114 -40.05 -7.56 0.35
CA ILE A 114 -38.68 -8.07 0.41
C ILE A 114 -37.80 -7.04 1.10
N LYS A 115 -36.94 -7.52 1.99
CA LYS A 115 -35.92 -6.71 2.66
C LYS A 115 -34.59 -7.44 2.72
N HIS A 116 -33.51 -6.71 2.86
CA HIS A 116 -32.19 -7.26 3.12
C HIS A 116 -31.50 -6.51 4.26
N LYS A 117 -30.44 -7.09 4.83
CA LYS A 117 -29.55 -6.38 5.74
C LYS A 117 -28.34 -5.84 5.00
N GLU A 118 -28.03 -4.58 5.21
CA GLU A 118 -26.93 -3.87 4.58
C GLU A 118 -26.12 -3.07 5.60
N CYS A 119 -24.81 -3.05 5.46
CA CYS A 119 -23.95 -2.17 6.28
C CYS A 119 -24.20 -0.71 5.92
N ILE A 120 -24.47 0.13 6.91
CA ILE A 120 -24.78 1.55 6.74
C ILE A 120 -23.63 2.38 6.13
N VAL A 121 -22.38 1.85 6.17
CA VAL A 121 -21.16 2.55 5.72
C VAL A 121 -20.68 2.03 4.37
N CYS A 122 -20.41 0.73 4.27
CA CYS A 122 -19.81 0.16 3.06
C CYS A 122 -20.80 -0.54 2.12
N HIS A 123 -22.07 -0.61 2.50
CA HIS A 123 -23.17 -1.18 1.72
C HIS A 123 -23.03 -2.67 1.38
N ILE A 124 -22.16 -3.40 2.11
CA ILE A 124 -22.14 -4.85 1.97
C ILE A 124 -23.43 -5.45 2.49
N LYS A 125 -24.01 -6.39 1.74
CA LYS A 125 -25.20 -7.12 2.15
C LYS A 125 -24.82 -8.32 3.01
N GLN A 126 -25.48 -8.50 4.14
CA GLN A 126 -25.31 -9.65 5.02
C GLN A 126 -26.36 -10.74 4.75
N GLU A 127 -27.60 -10.32 4.54
CA GLU A 127 -28.73 -11.21 4.25
C GLU A 127 -29.49 -10.67 3.06
N GLU A 128 -29.79 -11.52 2.09
CA GLU A 128 -30.55 -11.15 0.89
C GLU A 128 -31.96 -11.78 0.92
N GLY A 129 -32.94 -11.03 0.45
CA GLY A 129 -34.25 -11.59 0.10
C GLY A 129 -35.10 -12.12 1.26
N THR A 130 -35.00 -11.52 2.46
CA THR A 130 -35.93 -11.86 3.55
C THR A 130 -37.32 -11.35 3.25
N ASN A 131 -38.32 -12.24 3.27
CA ASN A 131 -39.72 -11.88 3.02
C ASN A 131 -40.31 -11.06 4.16
N ILE A 132 -41.10 -10.06 3.80
CA ILE A 132 -41.99 -9.31 4.72
C ILE A 132 -43.39 -9.82 4.46
N PRO A 133 -44.14 -10.33 5.47
CA PRO A 133 -45.47 -10.84 5.27
C PRO A 133 -46.42 -9.83 4.64
N GLN A 134 -47.40 -10.34 3.89
CA GLN A 134 -48.49 -9.53 3.33
C GLN A 134 -49.24 -8.76 4.43
N ILE A 135 -49.79 -7.60 4.07
CA ILE A 135 -50.62 -6.81 4.95
C ILE A 135 -51.95 -7.52 5.15
N GLN A 136 -52.19 -8.07 6.36
CA GLN A 136 -53.46 -8.71 6.69
C GLN A 136 -54.57 -7.66 6.81
N HIS A 137 -55.71 -7.96 6.23
CA HIS A 137 -56.89 -7.16 6.35
C HIS A 137 -57.60 -7.54 7.66
N VAL A 138 -57.50 -6.71 8.69
CA VAL A 138 -58.26 -6.88 9.94
C VAL A 138 -59.63 -6.29 9.72
N HIS A 139 -60.67 -7.15 9.65
CA HIS A 139 -62.04 -6.71 9.73
C HIS A 139 -62.36 -6.44 11.20
N ASN A 140 -62.43 -5.19 11.62
CA ASN A 140 -63.09 -4.83 12.87
C ASN A 140 -64.60 -5.00 12.65
N LEU A 141 -65.10 -6.14 13.03
CA LEU A 141 -66.54 -6.31 13.23
C LEU A 141 -66.88 -5.62 14.53
N GLU A 142 -67.20 -4.33 14.47
CA GLU A 142 -67.93 -3.70 15.54
C GLU A 142 -69.31 -4.32 15.52
N HIS A 143 -69.61 -5.12 16.53
CA HIS A 143 -71.00 -5.55 16.88
C HIS A 143 -71.79 -4.29 17.22
N ILE A 144 -72.68 -3.93 16.31
CA ILE A 144 -73.74 -3.00 16.60
C ILE A 144 -74.84 -3.85 17.29
N GLU A 145 -75.00 -3.71 18.61
CA GLU A 145 -76.19 -4.08 19.32
C GLU A 145 -77.28 -3.00 19.17
#